data_99f99a5fa107b4dd289cd9eaf6fb5a75
#
_entry.id   99f99a5fa107b4dd289cd9eaf6fb5a75
#
_cell.length_a   1.000
_cell.length_b   1.000
_cell.length_c   1.000
_cell.angle_alpha   90.00
_cell.angle_beta   90.00
_cell.angle_gamma   90.00
#
_symmetry.space_group_name_H-M   'P 1'
#
loop_
_entity.id
_entity.type
_entity.pdbx_description
1 polymer ?
#
loop_
_entity_poly.entity_id
_entity_poly.type
_entity_poly.pdbx_seq_one_letter_code
_entity_poly.pdbx_strand_id
1 'polypeptide(L)'
;MIRGKTMTRLAVVMAMAAALSACGGGSGRPTSGGFFNQTEIPLENFTAEQIFGRGEFELENGNLTEAAFYFSEIERLYPYSDWARRALIMQAFAHHRDKDYPNSRSAAQRFIDFYPDDDDAAYAQYLLA
;
A
#
# COMPACT_ATOMS: atom_id res chain seq x y z
N MET A 1 -71.38 4.04 -0.43
CA MET A 1 -70.66 3.04 -1.21
C MET A 1 -69.23 3.52 -1.47
N ILE A 2 -68.44 3.83 -0.47
CA ILE A 2 -66.99 4.04 -0.60
C ILE A 2 -66.32 3.61 0.72
N ARG A 3 -66.24 2.30 0.94
CA ARG A 3 -65.60 1.69 2.10
C ARG A 3 -64.92 0.39 1.71
N GLY A 4 -63.95 0.45 0.86
CA GLY A 4 -63.28 -0.80 0.46
C GLY A 4 -61.93 -0.69 -0.22
N LYS A 5 -61.41 0.50 -0.43
CA LYS A 5 -60.15 0.68 -1.20
C LYS A 5 -58.96 1.26 -0.42
N THR A 6 -59.18 1.62 0.84
CA THR A 6 -58.09 2.20 1.66
C THR A 6 -57.44 1.19 2.60
N MET A 7 -58.03 0.02 2.84
CA MET A 7 -57.44 -0.99 3.71
C MET A 7 -56.42 -1.90 3.04
N THR A 8 -56.47 -2.00 1.70
CA THR A 8 -55.56 -2.88 0.96
C THR A 8 -54.19 -2.23 0.70
N ARG A 9 -54.07 -0.89 0.88
CA ARG A 9 -52.79 -0.19 0.67
C ARG A 9 -51.95 -0.07 1.93
N LEU A 10 -52.53 -0.26 3.10
CA LEU A 10 -51.80 -0.22 4.38
C LEU A 10 -51.13 -1.57 4.73
N ALA A 11 -51.62 -2.67 4.17
CA ALA A 11 -51.09 -4.01 4.42
C ALA A 11 -49.80 -4.32 3.62
N VAL A 12 -49.56 -3.59 2.52
CA VAL A 12 -48.38 -3.82 1.65
C VAL A 12 -47.15 -3.04 2.14
N VAL A 13 -47.32 -2.00 2.95
CA VAL A 13 -46.21 -1.19 3.42
C VAL A 13 -45.52 -1.78 4.67
N MET A 14 -46.17 -2.71 5.39
CA MET A 14 -45.61 -3.32 6.59
C MET A 14 -44.84 -4.63 6.39
N ALA A 15 -44.77 -5.13 5.15
CA ALA A 15 -44.01 -6.37 4.85
C ALA A 15 -42.57 -6.16 4.36
N MET A 16 -42.08 -4.93 4.32
CA MET A 16 -40.72 -4.62 3.82
C MET A 16 -39.73 -4.15 4.90
N ALA A 17 -40.05 -4.24 6.17
CA ALA A 17 -39.22 -3.72 7.25
C ALA A 17 -38.54 -4.80 8.12
N ALA A 18 -38.41 -6.04 7.67
CA ALA A 18 -37.83 -7.11 8.48
C ALA A 18 -36.67 -7.87 7.85
N ALA A 19 -35.84 -7.21 7.03
CA ALA A 19 -34.66 -7.85 6.43
C ALA A 19 -33.37 -7.02 6.53
N LEU A 20 -33.19 -6.24 7.62
CA LEU A 20 -31.95 -5.45 7.85
C LEU A 20 -31.42 -5.64 9.28
N SER A 21 -31.23 -6.88 9.71
CA SER A 21 -30.48 -7.16 10.93
C SER A 21 -29.64 -8.43 10.80
N ALA A 22 -28.64 -8.35 9.91
CA ALA A 22 -27.51 -9.27 9.91
C ALA A 22 -26.23 -8.49 9.62
N CYS A 23 -25.89 -7.50 10.46
CA CYS A 23 -24.53 -6.99 10.57
C CYS A 23 -23.93 -7.62 11.82
N GLY A 24 -23.44 -8.84 11.66
CA GLY A 24 -22.48 -9.44 12.57
C GLY A 24 -21.17 -8.64 12.51
N GLY A 25 -20.70 -8.18 13.68
CA GLY A 25 -19.46 -7.45 13.84
C GLY A 25 -18.26 -8.26 13.35
N GLY A 26 -17.55 -7.71 12.41
CA GLY A 26 -16.19 -8.05 12.04
C GLY A 26 -15.46 -6.75 11.88
N SER A 27 -14.59 -6.41 12.81
CA SER A 27 -13.64 -5.31 12.68
C SER A 27 -12.55 -5.70 11.67
N GLY A 28 -12.95 -5.86 10.40
CA GLY A 28 -12.05 -5.94 9.28
C GLY A 28 -11.87 -4.54 8.71
N ARG A 29 -10.65 -4.05 8.69
CA ARG A 29 -10.26 -2.90 7.89
C ARG A 29 -10.82 -3.09 6.49
N PRO A 30 -11.43 -2.09 5.85
CA PRO A 30 -11.71 -2.17 4.44
C PRO A 30 -10.37 -2.23 3.71
N THR A 31 -9.93 -3.44 3.41
CA THR A 31 -8.98 -3.60 2.33
C THR A 31 -9.72 -3.07 1.10
N SER A 32 -9.19 -2.04 0.50
CA SER A 32 -9.61 -1.51 -0.79
C SER A 32 -9.40 -2.59 -1.85
N GLY A 33 -10.18 -3.66 -1.74
CA GLY A 33 -10.22 -4.74 -2.70
C GLY A 33 -11.07 -4.29 -3.89
N GLY A 34 -10.42 -3.69 -4.87
CA GLY A 34 -11.02 -3.53 -6.18
C GLY A 34 -11.47 -4.88 -6.73
N PHE A 35 -12.56 -4.86 -7.50
CA PHE A 35 -13.24 -6.00 -8.12
C PHE A 35 -12.40 -6.81 -9.14
N PHE A 36 -11.09 -6.68 -9.10
CA PHE A 36 -10.17 -7.47 -9.88
C PHE A 36 -9.48 -8.44 -8.94
N ASN A 37 -9.94 -9.68 -8.94
CA ASN A 37 -9.13 -10.81 -8.53
C ASN A 37 -7.97 -10.90 -9.54
N GLN A 38 -7.03 -9.93 -9.43
CA GLN A 38 -5.76 -10.03 -10.11
C GLN A 38 -5.07 -11.19 -9.42
N THR A 39 -4.92 -12.28 -10.14
CA THR A 39 -3.88 -13.27 -9.86
C THR A 39 -2.64 -12.44 -9.64
N GLU A 40 -2.19 -12.29 -8.38
CA GLU A 40 -1.02 -11.48 -8.06
C GLU A 40 0.14 -12.13 -8.81
N ILE A 41 0.56 -11.48 -9.89
CA ILE A 41 1.73 -11.93 -10.65
C ILE A 41 2.90 -11.80 -9.68
N PRO A 42 3.61 -12.89 -9.35
CA PRO A 42 4.73 -12.83 -8.43
C PRO A 42 5.76 -11.79 -8.90
N LEU A 43 6.32 -11.02 -7.96
CA LEU A 43 7.28 -9.95 -8.27
C LEU A 43 8.53 -10.45 -8.99
N GLU A 44 8.86 -11.73 -8.84
CA GLU A 44 9.95 -12.40 -9.56
C GLU A 44 9.78 -12.39 -11.10
N ASN A 45 8.56 -12.16 -11.59
CA ASN A 45 8.28 -12.05 -13.03
C ASN A 45 8.44 -10.63 -13.59
N PHE A 46 8.73 -9.65 -12.73
CA PHE A 46 8.96 -8.26 -13.12
C PHE A 46 10.46 -7.93 -13.10
N THR A 47 10.88 -7.04 -13.99
CA THR A 47 12.25 -6.50 -13.95
C THR A 47 12.40 -5.53 -12.76
N ALA A 48 13.65 -5.31 -12.32
CA ALA A 48 13.95 -4.33 -11.27
C ALA A 48 13.39 -2.95 -11.59
N GLU A 49 13.47 -2.52 -12.85
CA GLU A 49 12.89 -1.25 -13.32
C GLU A 49 11.37 -1.19 -13.14
N GLN A 50 10.68 -2.27 -13.49
CA GLN A 50 9.22 -2.34 -13.35
C GLN A 50 8.77 -2.31 -11.89
N ILE A 51 9.51 -3.00 -11.00
CA ILE A 51 9.24 -2.97 -9.56
C ILE A 51 9.53 -1.56 -9.00
N PHE A 52 10.61 -0.94 -9.45
CA PHE A 52 10.96 0.43 -9.07
C PHE A 52 9.87 1.42 -9.45
N GLY A 53 9.38 1.36 -10.69
CA GLY A 53 8.26 2.20 -11.15
C GLY A 53 6.98 2.01 -10.34
N ARG A 54 6.70 0.79 -9.85
CA ARG A 54 5.59 0.56 -8.91
C ARG A 54 5.82 1.25 -7.57
N GLY A 55 7.04 1.17 -7.03
CA GLY A 55 7.42 1.87 -5.81
C GLY A 55 7.25 3.39 -5.94
N GLU A 56 7.69 3.97 -7.06
CA GLU A 56 7.49 5.41 -7.34
C GLU A 56 6.00 5.77 -7.42
N PHE A 57 5.21 4.98 -8.11
CA PHE A 57 3.77 5.19 -8.22
C PHE A 57 3.09 5.20 -6.84
N GLU A 58 3.41 4.24 -5.97
CA GLU A 58 2.86 4.18 -4.62
C GLU A 58 3.33 5.38 -3.77
N LEU A 59 4.58 5.80 -3.95
CA LEU A 59 5.14 6.95 -3.27
C LEU A 59 4.41 8.26 -3.64
N GLU A 60 4.10 8.44 -4.93
CA GLU A 60 3.35 9.59 -5.43
C GLU A 60 1.92 9.61 -4.91
N ASN A 61 1.29 8.44 -4.79
CA ASN A 61 -0.05 8.30 -4.23
C ASN A 61 -0.09 8.41 -2.69
N GLY A 62 1.06 8.53 -2.04
CA GLY A 62 1.15 8.64 -0.59
C GLY A 62 1.04 7.31 0.15
N ASN A 63 1.08 6.18 -0.56
CA ASN A 63 1.10 4.83 0.00
C ASN A 63 2.54 4.46 0.41
N LEU A 64 3.04 5.12 1.43
CA LEU A 64 4.46 5.10 1.78
C LEU A 64 4.97 3.73 2.21
N THR A 65 4.16 2.98 2.96
CA THR A 65 4.47 1.60 3.36
C THR A 65 4.59 0.68 2.15
N GLU A 66 3.66 0.77 1.18
CA GLU A 66 3.71 -0.02 -0.05
C GLU A 66 4.90 0.37 -0.93
N ALA A 67 5.20 1.66 -1.02
CA ALA A 67 6.38 2.13 -1.74
C ALA A 67 7.66 1.52 -1.15
N ALA A 68 7.84 1.59 0.17
CA ALA A 68 8.99 1.00 0.86
C ALA A 68 9.08 -0.51 0.63
N PHE A 69 7.94 -1.21 0.59
CA PHE A 69 7.88 -2.64 0.27
C PHE A 69 8.44 -2.91 -1.14
N TYR A 70 7.95 -2.23 -2.19
CA TYR A 70 8.46 -2.45 -3.55
C TYR A 70 9.95 -2.15 -3.68
N PHE A 71 10.44 -1.10 -3.04
CA PHE A 71 11.87 -0.80 -3.04
C PHE A 71 12.68 -1.89 -2.34
N SER A 72 12.20 -2.44 -1.23
CA SER A 72 12.89 -3.53 -0.52
C SER A 72 12.93 -4.83 -1.34
N GLU A 73 11.91 -5.10 -2.14
CA GLU A 73 11.86 -6.27 -3.01
C GLU A 73 12.90 -6.23 -4.13
N ILE A 74 13.29 -5.03 -4.60
CA ILE A 74 14.38 -4.88 -5.56
C ILE A 74 15.72 -5.29 -4.92
N GLU A 75 15.98 -4.89 -3.68
CA GLU A 75 17.17 -5.29 -2.95
C GLU A 75 17.22 -6.82 -2.76
N ARG A 76 16.08 -7.45 -2.52
CA ARG A 76 15.97 -8.90 -2.34
C ARG A 76 16.15 -9.68 -3.65
N LEU A 77 15.50 -9.23 -4.74
CA LEU A 77 15.45 -9.97 -6.01
C LEU A 77 16.63 -9.64 -6.93
N TYR A 78 17.13 -8.41 -6.89
CA TYR A 78 18.13 -7.87 -7.80
C TYR A 78 19.26 -7.13 -7.07
N PRO A 79 19.92 -7.75 -6.05
CA PRO A 79 20.82 -7.07 -5.11
C PRO A 79 22.06 -6.41 -5.76
N TYR A 80 22.44 -6.86 -6.96
CA TYR A 80 23.63 -6.36 -7.66
C TYR A 80 23.29 -5.42 -8.83
N SER A 81 22.04 -4.99 -8.95
CA SER A 81 21.60 -4.07 -10.00
C SER A 81 21.79 -2.61 -9.58
N ASP A 82 21.95 -1.73 -10.56
CA ASP A 82 21.92 -0.27 -10.32
C ASP A 82 20.59 0.17 -9.69
N TRP A 83 19.53 -0.56 -9.95
CA TRP A 83 18.23 -0.34 -9.36
C TRP A 83 18.20 -0.62 -7.86
N ALA A 84 18.97 -1.62 -7.37
CA ALA A 84 19.06 -1.91 -5.94
C ALA A 84 19.64 -0.73 -5.14
N ARG A 85 20.69 -0.09 -5.67
CA ARG A 85 21.29 1.12 -5.07
C ARG A 85 20.24 2.23 -4.95
N ARG A 86 19.54 2.53 -6.05
CA ARG A 86 18.49 3.57 -6.08
C ARG A 86 17.31 3.21 -5.19
N ALA A 87 16.91 1.94 -5.19
CA ALA A 87 15.80 1.46 -4.36
C ALA A 87 16.10 1.59 -2.87
N LEU A 88 17.33 1.31 -2.45
CA LEU A 88 17.72 1.38 -1.05
C LEU A 88 17.60 2.81 -0.47
N ILE A 89 18.02 3.82 -1.21
CA ILE A 89 17.85 5.21 -0.76
C ILE A 89 16.38 5.64 -0.81
N MET A 90 15.61 5.18 -1.80
CA MET A 90 14.18 5.47 -1.89
C MET A 90 13.37 4.76 -0.79
N GLN A 91 13.79 3.57 -0.37
CA GLN A 91 13.23 2.88 0.79
C GLN A 91 13.44 3.70 2.08
N ALA A 92 14.65 4.19 2.31
CA ALA A 92 14.94 5.05 3.46
C ALA A 92 14.08 6.32 3.44
N PHE A 93 13.93 6.95 2.29
CA PHE A 93 13.08 8.12 2.08
C PHE A 93 11.60 7.83 2.35
N ALA A 94 11.05 6.73 1.84
CA ALA A 94 9.65 6.34 2.04
C ALA A 94 9.34 6.13 3.52
N HIS A 95 10.19 5.40 4.23
CA HIS A 95 10.06 5.21 5.68
C HIS A 95 10.16 6.53 6.45
N HIS A 96 11.07 7.43 6.05
CA HIS A 96 11.20 8.73 6.70
C HIS A 96 9.93 9.57 6.55
N ARG A 97 9.34 9.61 5.35
CA ARG A 97 8.06 10.30 5.11
C ARG A 97 6.91 9.68 5.88
N ASP A 98 6.93 8.37 6.08
CA ASP A 98 5.93 7.63 6.88
C ASP A 98 6.16 7.79 8.39
N LYS A 99 7.20 8.53 8.81
CA LYS A 99 7.64 8.69 10.20
C LYS A 99 8.11 7.38 10.85
N ASP A 100 8.38 6.38 10.05
CA ASP A 100 9.00 5.12 10.47
C ASP A 100 10.53 5.30 10.52
N TYR A 101 10.97 6.11 11.46
CA TYR A 101 12.37 6.48 11.60
C TYR A 101 13.30 5.29 11.86
N PRO A 102 12.93 4.25 12.62
CA PRO A 102 13.79 3.09 12.80
C PRO A 102 14.13 2.38 11.50
N ASN A 103 13.14 2.15 10.63
CA ASN A 103 13.37 1.51 9.35
C ASN A 103 14.06 2.44 8.34
N SER A 104 13.77 3.74 8.38
CA SER A 104 14.49 4.76 7.61
C SER A 104 15.99 4.73 7.91
N ARG A 105 16.37 4.77 9.19
CA ARG A 105 17.77 4.72 9.62
C ARG A 105 18.45 3.42 9.22
N SER A 106 17.75 2.29 9.35
CA SER A 106 18.30 0.99 8.96
C SER A 106 18.62 0.94 7.46
N ALA A 107 17.73 1.43 6.61
CA ALA A 107 17.96 1.49 5.17
C ALA A 107 19.06 2.49 4.81
N ALA A 108 19.06 3.68 5.42
CA ALA A 108 20.09 4.70 5.21
C ALA A 108 21.48 4.23 5.64
N GLN A 109 21.59 3.50 6.77
CA GLN A 109 22.87 2.94 7.21
C GLN A 109 23.40 1.91 6.20
N ARG A 110 22.54 1.00 5.73
CA ARG A 110 22.95 0.04 4.70
C ARG A 110 23.40 0.74 3.42
N PHE A 111 22.73 1.84 3.02
CA PHE A 111 23.15 2.60 1.86
C PHE A 111 24.58 3.13 2.02
N ILE A 112 24.92 3.72 3.16
CA ILE A 112 26.26 4.24 3.44
C ILE A 112 27.30 3.10 3.50
N ASP A 113 26.92 1.97 4.09
CA ASP A 113 27.82 0.82 4.21
C ASP A 113 28.18 0.21 2.85
N PHE A 114 27.23 0.19 1.90
CA PHE A 114 27.44 -0.39 0.57
C PHE A 114 27.94 0.63 -0.47
N TYR A 115 27.57 1.89 -0.30
CA TYR A 115 27.80 2.96 -1.29
C TYR A 115 28.35 4.23 -0.64
N PRO A 116 29.52 4.15 0.07
CA PRO A 116 30.04 5.29 0.84
C PRO A 116 30.46 6.49 -0.02
N ASP A 117 30.85 6.24 -1.27
CA ASP A 117 31.32 7.25 -2.21
C ASP A 117 30.23 7.71 -3.20
N ASP A 118 28.98 7.31 -2.97
CA ASP A 118 27.85 7.69 -3.82
C ASP A 118 27.41 9.14 -3.56
N ASP A 119 26.92 9.80 -4.60
CA ASP A 119 26.41 11.17 -4.50
C ASP A 119 25.27 11.31 -3.48
N ASP A 120 24.46 10.24 -3.31
CA ASP A 120 23.37 10.20 -2.36
C ASP A 120 23.81 9.85 -0.91
N ALA A 121 25.09 9.56 -0.67
CA ALA A 121 25.59 9.22 0.66
C ALA A 121 25.38 10.36 1.68
N ALA A 122 25.52 11.61 1.26
CA ALA A 122 25.22 12.77 2.11
C ALA A 122 23.76 12.85 2.51
N TYR A 123 22.86 12.50 1.59
CA TYR A 123 21.42 12.43 1.89
C TYR A 123 21.09 11.26 2.84
N ALA A 124 21.71 10.10 2.63
CA ALA A 124 21.58 8.97 3.55
C ALA A 124 22.05 9.33 4.97
N GLN A 125 23.14 10.07 5.11
CA GLN A 125 23.60 10.59 6.42
C GLN A 125 22.56 11.54 7.06
N TYR A 126 21.93 12.38 6.27
CA TYR A 126 20.84 13.23 6.79
C TYR A 126 19.67 12.40 7.34
N LEU A 127 19.30 11.29 6.70
CA LEU A 127 18.23 10.41 7.17
C LEU A 127 18.60 9.62 8.44
N LEU A 128 19.89 9.53 8.78
CA LEU A 128 20.37 8.92 10.03
C LEU A 128 20.21 9.84 11.24
N ALA A 129 20.22 11.14 11.04
CA ALA A 129 20.15 12.13 12.11
C ALA A 129 18.74 12.22 12.73
#